data_c4e1c8e8aa5c5b6cf0aabd6c5f1ed0c0
#
_entry.id   c4e1c8e8aa5c5b6cf0aabd6c5f1ed0c0
#
_cell.length_a   1.000
_cell.length_b   1.000
_cell.length_c   1.000
_cell.angle_alpha   90.00
_cell.angle_beta   90.00
_cell.angle_gamma   90.00
#
_symmetry.space_group_name_H-M   'P 1'
#
loop_
_entity.id
_entity.type
_entity.pdbx_description
1 polymer ?
#
loop_
_entity_poly.entity_id
_entity_poly.type
_entity_poly.pdbx_seq_one_letter_code
_entity_poly.pdbx_strand_id
1 'polypeptide(L)'
;MDKNLQFLELKRMDPDVVSPSKRKKDYKEIYGHYSSSIAAEQSGRCIECGNPYCEWKCPVHNYIPQWLKLISENKLFEAADLSHQTNSLPEICGRICPQDRLCEGACTLNDGFGAITIGSIEKYITD
;
A
#
# COMPACT_ATOMS: atom_id res chain seq x y z
N MET A 1 -18.99 6.21 -10.28
CA MET A 1 -18.68 4.89 -9.68
C MET A 1 -18.75 4.98 -8.15
N ASP A 2 -19.37 4.00 -7.51
CA ASP A 2 -19.35 3.91 -6.06
C ASP A 2 -17.92 3.63 -5.58
N LYS A 3 -17.37 4.49 -4.72
CA LYS A 3 -16.02 4.34 -4.20
C LYS A 3 -15.79 2.99 -3.52
N ASN A 4 -16.83 2.45 -2.90
CA ASN A 4 -16.73 1.17 -2.19
C ASN A 4 -16.62 -0.05 -3.13
N LEU A 5 -16.86 0.15 -4.41
CA LEU A 5 -16.83 -0.91 -5.43
C LEU A 5 -15.73 -0.70 -6.47
N GLN A 6 -14.82 0.22 -6.24
CA GLN A 6 -13.75 0.55 -7.18
C GLN A 6 -12.87 -0.66 -7.51
N PHE A 7 -12.71 -1.58 -6.56
CA PHE A 7 -11.92 -2.81 -6.76
C PHE A 7 -12.48 -3.72 -7.86
N LEU A 8 -13.75 -3.59 -8.21
CA LEU A 8 -14.36 -4.38 -9.28
C LEU A 8 -13.88 -3.92 -10.67
N GLU A 9 -13.58 -2.65 -10.81
CA GLU A 9 -13.17 -2.06 -12.09
C GLU A 9 -11.67 -1.88 -12.19
N LEU A 10 -11.01 -1.54 -11.09
CA LEU A 10 -9.57 -1.35 -11.03
C LEU A 10 -8.88 -2.58 -10.44
N LYS A 11 -8.01 -3.19 -11.22
CA LYS A 11 -7.20 -4.33 -10.76
C LYS A 11 -5.99 -3.85 -9.96
N ARG A 12 -5.43 -4.75 -9.18
CA ARG A 12 -4.15 -4.51 -8.49
C ARG A 12 -3.07 -4.20 -9.53
N MET A 13 -2.32 -3.13 -9.28
CA MET A 13 -1.19 -2.74 -10.11
C MET A 13 0.00 -2.42 -9.22
N ASP A 14 1.01 -3.28 -9.28
CA ASP A 14 2.26 -3.06 -8.55
C ASP A 14 3.15 -2.06 -9.30
N PRO A 15 4.03 -1.31 -8.61
CA PRO A 15 5.01 -0.46 -9.29
C PRO A 15 5.99 -1.31 -10.10
N ASP A 16 6.60 -0.70 -11.09
CA ASP A 16 7.63 -1.36 -11.91
C ASP A 16 8.82 -1.75 -11.05
N VAL A 17 9.46 -2.86 -11.41
CA VAL A 17 10.67 -3.36 -10.75
C VAL A 17 11.79 -3.40 -11.77
N VAL A 18 12.97 -2.91 -11.39
CA VAL A 18 14.15 -2.94 -12.25
C VAL A 18 14.48 -4.40 -12.60
N SER A 19 14.77 -4.68 -13.89
CA SER A 19 15.06 -6.03 -14.34
C SER A 19 16.27 -6.62 -13.62
N PRO A 20 16.30 -7.95 -13.37
CA PRO A 20 17.44 -8.59 -12.68
C PRO A 20 18.79 -8.34 -13.36
N SER A 21 18.81 -8.25 -14.69
CA SER A 21 20.06 -8.00 -15.44
C SER A 21 20.62 -6.59 -15.19
N LYS A 22 19.77 -5.61 -14.91
CA LYS A 22 20.19 -4.24 -14.60
C LYS A 22 20.52 -4.05 -13.13
N ARG A 23 19.65 -4.55 -12.23
CA ARG A 23 19.80 -4.34 -10.78
C ARG A 23 21.02 -5.01 -10.16
N LYS A 24 21.53 -6.07 -10.78
CA LYS A 24 22.75 -6.75 -10.29
C LYS A 24 24.03 -5.95 -10.52
N LYS A 25 23.98 -4.86 -11.31
CA LYS A 25 25.14 -4.04 -11.67
C LYS A 25 25.41 -2.92 -10.67
N ASP A 26 24.46 -2.58 -9.83
CA ASP A 26 24.60 -1.49 -8.85
C ASP A 26 23.75 -1.80 -7.60
N TYR A 27 23.77 -0.88 -6.65
CA TYR A 27 23.04 -0.99 -5.38
C TYR A 27 21.89 0.01 -5.29
N LYS A 28 21.41 0.51 -6.43
CA LYS A 28 20.29 1.44 -6.47
C LYS A 28 18.97 0.73 -6.17
N GLU A 29 17.97 1.51 -5.81
CA GLU A 29 16.64 0.98 -5.50
C GLU A 29 16.04 0.24 -6.70
N ILE A 30 15.46 -0.92 -6.44
CA ILE A 30 14.89 -1.78 -7.49
C ILE A 30 13.40 -1.54 -7.72
N TYR A 31 12.70 -0.92 -6.76
CA TYR A 31 11.26 -0.67 -6.86
C TYR A 31 10.99 0.70 -7.46
N GLY A 32 10.02 0.75 -8.38
CA GLY A 32 9.55 2.00 -8.95
C GLY A 32 8.67 2.80 -7.99
N HIS A 33 8.25 3.96 -8.44
CA HIS A 33 7.40 4.87 -7.66
C HIS A 33 6.03 4.99 -8.31
N TYR A 34 4.99 5.12 -7.49
CA TYR A 34 3.67 5.49 -7.97
C TYR A 34 3.61 6.99 -8.26
N SER A 35 2.88 7.35 -9.31
CA SER A 35 2.40 8.72 -9.46
C SER A 35 1.27 8.98 -8.46
N SER A 36 0.97 10.24 -8.18
CA SER A 36 -0.12 10.59 -7.25
C SER A 36 -1.47 10.03 -7.72
N SER A 37 -1.73 10.02 -9.03
CA SER A 37 -2.99 9.49 -9.57
C SER A 37 -3.08 7.98 -9.39
N ILE A 38 -2.03 7.24 -9.67
CA ILE A 38 -2.00 5.78 -9.50
C ILE A 38 -2.10 5.41 -8.02
N ALA A 39 -1.39 6.13 -7.16
CA ALA A 39 -1.47 5.90 -5.72
C ALA A 39 -2.89 6.10 -5.20
N ALA A 40 -3.58 7.14 -5.64
CA ALA A 40 -4.97 7.40 -5.27
C ALA A 40 -5.90 6.31 -5.78
N GLU A 41 -5.73 5.87 -7.02
CA GLU A 41 -6.53 4.80 -7.63
C GLU A 41 -6.35 3.47 -6.88
N GLN A 42 -5.12 3.08 -6.62
CA GLN A 42 -4.83 1.82 -5.93
C GLN A 42 -5.30 1.85 -4.47
N SER A 43 -5.15 2.98 -3.80
CA SER A 43 -5.67 3.17 -2.44
C SER A 43 -7.20 3.15 -2.40
N GLY A 44 -7.85 3.68 -3.42
CA GLY A 44 -9.31 3.71 -3.53
C GLY A 44 -9.94 2.33 -3.72
N ARG A 45 -9.15 1.30 -4.02
CA ARG A 45 -9.64 -0.08 -4.07
C ARG A 45 -10.02 -0.62 -2.69
N CYS A 46 -9.54 -0.01 -1.62
CA CYS A 46 -9.84 -0.41 -0.26
C CYS A 46 -11.33 -0.24 0.05
N ILE A 47 -11.95 -1.30 0.60
CA ILE A 47 -13.39 -1.30 0.93
C ILE A 47 -13.66 -0.88 2.37
N GLU A 48 -12.65 -0.41 3.09
CA GLU A 48 -12.78 0.04 4.49
C GLU A 48 -13.49 -0.98 5.38
N CYS A 49 -12.93 -2.20 5.44
CA CYS A 49 -13.53 -3.31 6.19
C CYS A 49 -13.81 -2.93 7.64
N GLY A 50 -14.98 -3.29 8.15
CA GLY A 50 -15.31 -3.14 9.56
C GLY A 50 -14.39 -3.99 10.46
N ASN A 51 -13.90 -5.11 9.94
CA ASN A 51 -12.86 -5.91 10.57
C ASN A 51 -11.57 -5.76 9.74
N PRO A 52 -10.70 -4.79 10.08
CA PRO A 52 -9.49 -4.52 9.28
C PRO A 52 -8.41 -5.55 9.57
N TYR A 53 -8.49 -6.71 8.95
CA TYR A 53 -7.52 -7.80 9.13
C TYR A 53 -6.10 -7.37 8.78
N CYS A 54 -5.93 -6.47 7.82
CA CYS A 54 -4.63 -5.89 7.47
C CYS A 54 -3.97 -5.18 8.67
N GLU A 55 -4.75 -4.38 9.39
CA GLU A 55 -4.30 -3.68 10.58
C GLU A 55 -3.96 -4.66 11.71
N TRP A 56 -4.81 -5.66 11.91
CA TRP A 56 -4.59 -6.67 12.95
C TRP A 56 -3.38 -7.55 12.67
N LYS A 57 -3.11 -7.84 11.40
CA LYS A 57 -1.96 -8.67 11.02
C LYS A 57 -0.65 -7.89 11.01
N CYS A 58 -0.69 -6.59 10.92
CA CYS A 58 0.48 -5.73 10.99
C CYS A 58 1.08 -5.78 12.40
N PRO A 59 2.38 -6.12 12.56
CA PRO A 59 2.99 -6.21 13.90
C PRO A 59 2.93 -4.93 14.73
N VAL A 60 2.87 -3.77 14.09
CA VAL A 60 2.75 -2.48 14.78
C VAL A 60 1.33 -1.91 14.71
N HIS A 61 0.39 -2.66 14.17
CA HIS A 61 -1.03 -2.28 14.04
C HIS A 61 -1.21 -0.91 13.39
N ASN A 62 -0.62 -0.73 12.21
CA ASN A 62 -0.75 0.52 11.45
C ASN A 62 -2.22 0.79 11.10
N TYR A 63 -2.60 2.08 11.10
CA TYR A 63 -3.94 2.53 10.70
C TYR A 63 -4.10 2.48 9.17
N ILE A 64 -3.97 1.28 8.61
CA ILE A 64 -3.90 1.06 7.17
C ILE A 64 -5.13 1.56 6.42
N PRO A 65 -6.37 1.18 6.79
CA PRO A 65 -7.54 1.68 6.05
C PRO A 65 -7.64 3.21 6.07
N GLN A 66 -7.30 3.81 7.19
CA GLN A 66 -7.40 5.26 7.37
C GLN A 66 -6.40 6.01 6.49
N TRP A 67 -5.12 5.62 6.46
CA TRP A 67 -4.18 6.32 5.60
C TRP A 67 -4.36 5.96 4.11
N LEU A 68 -4.90 4.79 3.77
CA LEU A 68 -5.29 4.48 2.40
C LEU A 68 -6.40 5.43 1.92
N LYS A 69 -7.38 5.72 2.77
CA LYS A 69 -8.43 6.68 2.46
C LYS A 69 -7.86 8.07 2.21
N LEU A 70 -6.95 8.51 3.05
CA LEU A 70 -6.31 9.82 2.88
C LEU A 70 -5.55 9.91 1.56
N ILE A 71 -4.84 8.86 1.16
CA ILE A 71 -4.15 8.83 -0.14
C ILE A 71 -5.15 8.83 -1.29
N SER A 72 -6.26 8.12 -1.18
CA SER A 72 -7.30 8.14 -2.22
C SER A 72 -7.92 9.53 -2.41
N GLU A 73 -7.84 10.37 -1.38
CA GLU A 73 -8.30 11.76 -1.40
C GLU A 73 -7.17 12.76 -1.69
N ASN A 74 -5.98 12.27 -2.07
CA ASN A 74 -4.77 13.08 -2.34
C ASN A 74 -4.28 13.90 -1.15
N LYS A 75 -4.47 13.38 0.06
CA LYS A 75 -4.03 14.03 1.30
C LYS A 75 -2.74 13.39 1.82
N LEU A 76 -1.66 13.55 1.06
CA LEU A 76 -0.39 12.88 1.33
C LEU A 76 0.20 13.21 2.70
N PHE A 77 0.25 14.50 3.07
CA PHE A 77 0.88 14.90 4.32
C PHE A 77 0.10 14.42 5.54
N GLU A 78 -1.23 14.42 5.45
CA GLU A 78 -2.07 13.88 6.51
C GLU A 78 -1.89 12.36 6.66
N ALA A 79 -1.76 11.66 5.54
CA ALA A 79 -1.48 10.23 5.54
C ALA A 79 -0.10 9.93 6.16
N ALA A 80 0.89 10.75 5.85
CA ALA A 80 2.24 10.63 6.42
C ALA A 80 2.22 10.83 7.94
N ASP A 81 1.56 11.86 8.43
CA ASP A 81 1.41 12.09 9.86
C ASP A 81 0.75 10.90 10.54
N LEU A 82 -0.31 10.37 9.96
CA LEU A 82 -1.03 9.23 10.52
C LEU A 82 -0.16 7.95 10.53
N SER A 83 0.57 7.69 9.45
CA SER A 83 1.44 6.50 9.37
C SER A 83 2.55 6.53 10.41
N HIS A 84 3.06 7.70 10.75
CA HIS A 84 4.11 7.86 11.76
C HIS A 84 3.62 7.74 13.20
N GLN A 85 2.30 7.76 13.44
CA GLN A 85 1.77 7.57 14.78
C GLN A 85 2.00 6.14 15.33
N THR A 86 2.02 5.16 14.44
CA THR A 86 2.15 3.75 14.82
C THR A 86 3.49 3.15 14.42
N ASN A 87 4.23 3.80 13.53
CA ASN A 87 5.48 3.25 12.98
C ASN A 87 6.52 4.36 12.84
N SER A 88 7.71 4.12 13.40
CA SER A 88 8.82 5.08 13.31
C SER A 88 9.56 5.03 11.98
N LEU A 89 9.50 3.89 11.27
CA LEU A 89 10.26 3.64 10.04
C LEU A 89 9.37 3.04 8.94
N PRO A 90 8.31 3.73 8.53
CA PRO A 90 7.43 3.18 7.49
C PRO A 90 8.13 3.00 6.14
N GLU A 91 9.16 3.80 5.84
CA GLU A 91 9.96 3.66 4.63
C GLU A 91 10.67 2.30 4.54
N ILE A 92 11.04 1.74 5.68
CA ILE A 92 11.65 0.41 5.74
C ILE A 92 10.58 -0.67 5.58
N CYS A 93 9.48 -0.54 6.29
CA CYS A 93 8.37 -1.50 6.22
C CYS A 93 7.78 -1.62 4.82
N GLY A 94 7.65 -0.50 4.12
CA GLY A 94 7.14 -0.50 2.75
C GLY A 94 8.03 -1.26 1.76
N ARG A 95 9.32 -1.42 2.09
CA ARG A 95 10.30 -2.08 1.22
C ARG A 95 10.59 -3.52 1.58
N ILE A 96 10.63 -3.87 2.88
CA ILE A 96 11.17 -5.17 3.31
C ILE A 96 10.17 -6.08 4.04
N CYS A 97 9.04 -5.56 4.51
CA CYS A 97 8.04 -6.41 5.14
C CYS A 97 7.54 -7.48 4.17
N PRO A 98 7.35 -8.73 4.64
CA PRO A 98 6.70 -9.75 3.82
C PRO A 98 5.19 -9.51 3.79
N GLN A 99 4.75 -8.48 3.07
CA GLN A 99 3.35 -8.06 3.03
C GLN A 99 2.39 -9.17 2.61
N ASP A 100 2.84 -10.07 1.75
CA ASP A 100 2.08 -11.22 1.30
C ASP A 100 1.70 -12.19 2.43
N ARG A 101 2.41 -12.13 3.55
CA ARG A 101 2.15 -12.94 4.75
C ARG A 101 1.56 -12.12 5.90
N LEU A 102 1.58 -10.81 5.78
CA LEU A 102 1.11 -9.89 6.82
C LEU A 102 -0.13 -9.12 6.32
N CYS A 103 0.00 -7.80 6.15
CA CYS A 103 -1.14 -6.95 5.83
C CYS A 103 -1.82 -7.32 4.50
N GLU A 104 -1.06 -7.49 3.43
CA GLU A 104 -1.64 -7.81 2.13
C GLU A 104 -2.20 -9.22 2.10
N GLY A 105 -1.53 -10.18 2.73
CA GLY A 105 -2.04 -11.55 2.85
C GLY A 105 -3.34 -11.63 3.64
N ALA A 106 -3.54 -10.74 4.58
CA ALA A 106 -4.77 -10.68 5.40
C ALA A 106 -5.87 -9.82 4.78
N CYS A 107 -5.58 -9.09 3.71
CA CYS A 107 -6.55 -8.22 3.05
C CYS A 107 -7.75 -9.05 2.56
N THR A 108 -8.96 -8.57 2.84
CA THR A 108 -10.20 -9.23 2.38
C THR A 108 -10.22 -9.43 0.87
N LEU A 109 -9.68 -8.48 0.10
CA LEU A 109 -9.64 -8.58 -1.36
C LEU A 109 -8.59 -9.55 -1.89
N ASN A 110 -7.70 -10.06 -1.04
CA ASN A 110 -6.67 -11.01 -1.46
C ASN A 110 -7.27 -12.31 -2.00
N ASP A 111 -8.49 -12.63 -1.60
CA ASP A 111 -9.20 -13.82 -2.07
C ASP A 111 -10.03 -13.47 -3.33
N GLY A 112 -9.42 -13.60 -4.50
CA GLY A 112 -10.09 -13.48 -5.78
C GLY A 112 -10.01 -12.14 -6.49
N PHE A 113 -9.71 -11.04 -5.81
CA PHE A 113 -9.69 -9.69 -6.39
C PHE A 113 -8.31 -9.04 -6.43
N GLY A 114 -7.36 -9.60 -5.72
CA GLY A 114 -6.05 -8.99 -5.52
C GLY A 114 -6.05 -8.00 -4.36
N ALA A 115 -5.19 -8.25 -3.38
CA ALA A 115 -5.04 -7.38 -2.21
C ALA A 115 -4.72 -5.94 -2.60
N ILE A 116 -5.00 -5.00 -1.72
CA ILE A 116 -4.50 -3.62 -1.86
C ILE A 116 -2.97 -3.67 -1.82
N THR A 117 -2.32 -2.84 -2.63
CA THR A 117 -0.85 -2.74 -2.65
C THR A 117 -0.35 -1.94 -1.46
N ILE A 118 -0.57 -2.46 -0.26
CA ILE A 118 -0.34 -1.74 1.01
C ILE A 118 1.13 -1.33 1.17
N GLY A 119 2.04 -2.26 0.94
CA GLY A 119 3.48 -1.96 1.05
C GLY A 119 3.93 -0.88 0.08
N SER A 120 3.47 -0.93 -1.16
CA SER A 120 3.81 0.07 -2.18
C SER A 120 3.21 1.44 -1.87
N ILE A 121 2.02 1.48 -1.29
CA ILE A 121 1.40 2.74 -0.85
C ILE A 121 2.16 3.30 0.36
N GLU A 122 2.54 2.46 1.31
CA GLU A 122 3.34 2.88 2.46
C GLU A 122 4.67 3.49 2.00
N LYS A 123 5.33 2.86 1.04
CA LYS A 123 6.53 3.40 0.41
C LYS A 123 6.26 4.75 -0.26
N TYR A 124 5.16 4.87 -0.99
CA TYR A 124 4.75 6.13 -1.62
C TYR A 124 4.54 7.25 -0.60
N ILE A 125 3.90 6.95 0.54
CA ILE A 125 3.65 7.94 1.59
C ILE A 125 4.96 8.52 2.12
N THR A 126 6.00 7.71 2.23
CA THR A 126 7.27 8.11 2.85
C THR A 126 8.29 8.65 1.86
N ASP A 127 8.10 8.40 0.59
CA ASP A 127 8.94 8.95 -0.46
C ASP A 127 8.41 10.31 -0.93
#